data_1b542353a51bc7ac6512090c4be77110
#
_entry.id   1b542353a51bc7ac6512090c4be77110
#
_cell.length_a   1.000
_cell.length_b   1.000
_cell.length_c   1.000
_cell.angle_alpha   90.00
_cell.angle_beta   90.00
_cell.angle_gamma   90.00
#
_symmetry.space_group_name_H-M   'P 1'
#
loop_
_entity.id
_entity.type
_entity.pdbx_description
1 polymer ?
#
loop_
_entity_poly.entity_id
_entity_poly.type
_entity_poly.pdbx_seq_one_letter_code
_entity_poly.pdbx_strand_id
1 'polypeptide(L)'
;SDGSNYISQSAIGKSSDQTFELQFNLNYARQFGLHNVGAMLLYKQREYRSDVLPNRNQGLSGRLTYDYGQRYLIEFNFGYNGTERLAKEDRFGFFPAVSLGWVISNEAFFEPMKNVVDNLKIRGSYGLVGSDDLATAGGSYYLYIDKITNNDLSYLKWTSGQNMDYQLGGPQMAYYAMSGLGWEKVKKLDIGVDFTLFRNWTFTFDYFYDKRYDIFMNCEAWPQSLAYHIAKPWSNIGKMDNKGVEFSINYANNFSKDLSVSLQANFTYNKNKMVYVDEPEYPTIWKSETGKPYSRITGYIAEGLFKSQEEIDNSPAQN
;
A
#
# COMPACT_ATOMS: atom_id res chain seq x y z
N SER A 1 -23.36 51.02 -17.75
CA SER A 1 -22.87 50.04 -16.77
C SER A 1 -23.70 50.18 -15.51
N ASP A 2 -24.74 49.39 -15.36
CA ASP A 2 -25.51 49.33 -14.15
C ASP A 2 -24.70 48.63 -13.07
N GLY A 3 -23.99 49.46 -12.29
CA GLY A 3 -23.35 48.99 -11.08
C GLY A 3 -24.42 48.66 -10.04
N SER A 4 -24.55 47.37 -9.69
CA SER A 4 -25.39 46.97 -8.56
C SER A 4 -24.86 47.62 -7.26
N ASN A 5 -25.68 48.43 -6.62
CA ASN A 5 -25.33 49.14 -5.38
C ASN A 5 -25.37 48.23 -4.12
N TYR A 6 -25.28 46.90 -4.29
CA TYR A 6 -25.26 45.98 -3.16
C TYR A 6 -24.14 44.92 -3.33
N ILE A 7 -23.54 44.61 -2.24
CA ILE A 7 -22.54 43.54 -2.17
C ILE A 7 -23.28 42.23 -2.34
N SER A 8 -22.99 41.49 -3.42
CA SER A 8 -23.51 40.12 -3.57
C SER A 8 -22.89 39.24 -2.50
N GLN A 9 -23.70 38.78 -1.57
CA GLN A 9 -23.28 37.80 -0.58
C GLN A 9 -23.40 36.42 -1.18
N SER A 10 -22.27 35.82 -1.56
CA SER A 10 -22.22 34.38 -1.87
C SER A 10 -22.48 33.58 -0.60
N ALA A 11 -23.14 32.43 -0.75
CA ALA A 11 -23.42 31.56 0.37
C ALA A 11 -22.12 31.23 1.11
N ILE A 12 -22.09 31.50 2.42
CA ILE A 12 -20.96 31.13 3.27
C ILE A 12 -21.03 29.58 3.45
N GLY A 13 -20.14 28.87 2.79
CA GLY A 13 -19.95 27.46 3.03
C GLY A 13 -19.43 27.26 4.46
N LYS A 14 -20.15 26.47 5.27
CA LYS A 14 -19.66 26.02 6.58
C LYS A 14 -19.22 24.58 6.42
N SER A 15 -17.97 24.29 6.73
CA SER A 15 -17.45 22.93 6.88
C SER A 15 -16.99 22.73 8.32
N SER A 16 -17.24 21.56 8.87
CA SER A 16 -16.73 21.18 10.19
C SER A 16 -16.26 19.74 10.12
N ASP A 17 -15.04 19.50 10.60
CA ASP A 17 -14.47 18.17 10.72
C ASP A 17 -14.44 17.77 12.18
N GLN A 18 -14.84 16.54 12.46
CA GLN A 18 -14.80 15.96 13.80
C GLN A 18 -14.11 14.62 13.76
N THR A 19 -13.13 14.40 14.63
CA THR A 19 -12.50 13.10 14.85
C THR A 19 -12.70 12.67 16.29
N PHE A 20 -13.24 11.48 16.48
CA PHE A 20 -13.28 10.78 17.76
C PHE A 20 -12.37 9.57 17.68
N GLU A 21 -11.45 9.44 18.62
CA GLU A 21 -10.56 8.29 18.72
C GLU A 21 -10.56 7.76 20.15
N LEU A 22 -10.78 6.44 20.28
CA LEU A 22 -10.68 5.71 21.53
C LEU A 22 -9.60 4.65 21.39
N GLN A 23 -8.66 4.63 22.33
CA GLN A 23 -7.60 3.65 22.39
C GLN A 23 -7.49 3.07 23.78
N PHE A 24 -7.40 1.75 23.87
CA PHE A 24 -7.14 1.01 25.10
C PHE A 24 -5.95 0.09 24.88
N ASN A 25 -4.95 0.16 25.75
CA ASN A 25 -3.73 -0.62 25.67
C ASN A 25 -3.46 -1.35 26.98
N LEU A 26 -3.28 -2.67 26.92
CA LEU A 26 -2.90 -3.53 28.02
C LEU A 26 -1.55 -4.16 27.73
N ASN A 27 -0.58 -3.96 28.62
CA ASN A 27 0.76 -4.54 28.51
C ASN A 27 1.06 -5.41 29.72
N TYR A 28 1.69 -6.55 29.46
CA TYR A 28 2.24 -7.45 30.46
C TYR A 28 3.66 -7.82 30.08
N ALA A 29 4.59 -7.75 31.02
CA ALA A 29 5.95 -8.21 30.84
C ALA A 29 6.44 -8.84 32.14
N ARG A 30 7.02 -10.04 32.05
CA ARG A 30 7.57 -10.73 33.21
C ARG A 30 8.72 -11.64 32.83
N GLN A 31 9.72 -11.67 33.70
CA GLN A 31 10.84 -12.57 33.62
C GLN A 31 10.73 -13.70 34.67
N PHE A 32 10.92 -14.94 34.22
CA PHE A 32 10.94 -16.14 35.04
C PHE A 32 12.29 -16.86 34.80
N GLY A 33 13.30 -16.50 35.57
CA GLY A 33 14.66 -17.01 35.37
C GLY A 33 15.18 -16.64 33.99
N LEU A 34 15.41 -17.62 33.13
CA LEU A 34 15.86 -17.40 31.76
C LEU A 34 14.72 -17.13 30.74
N HIS A 35 13.49 -17.20 31.17
CA HIS A 35 12.31 -17.02 30.32
C HIS A 35 11.78 -15.60 30.47
N ASN A 36 11.72 -14.87 29.38
CA ASN A 36 11.08 -13.55 29.31
C ASN A 36 9.79 -13.67 28.49
N VAL A 37 8.68 -13.25 29.07
CA VAL A 37 7.36 -13.29 28.44
C VAL A 37 6.80 -11.88 28.36
N GLY A 38 6.35 -11.48 27.20
CA GLY A 38 5.65 -10.23 26.97
C GLY A 38 4.30 -10.46 26.28
N ALA A 39 3.31 -9.68 26.64
CA ALA A 39 2.02 -9.65 25.98
C ALA A 39 1.51 -8.21 25.87
N MET A 40 0.94 -7.86 24.74
CA MET A 40 0.28 -6.59 24.51
C MET A 40 -1.06 -6.84 23.84
N LEU A 41 -2.08 -6.12 24.27
CA LEU A 41 -3.38 -6.08 23.62
C LEU A 41 -3.77 -4.62 23.43
N LEU A 42 -4.08 -4.26 22.20
CA LEU A 42 -4.46 -2.91 21.81
C LEU A 42 -5.83 -2.95 21.14
N TYR A 43 -6.79 -2.22 21.68
CA TYR A 43 -8.04 -1.90 21.01
C TYR A 43 -8.02 -0.45 20.55
N LYS A 44 -8.40 -0.20 19.30
CA LYS A 44 -8.52 1.13 18.73
C LYS A 44 -9.84 1.26 17.98
N GLN A 45 -10.51 2.40 18.18
CA GLN A 45 -11.69 2.79 17.42
C GLN A 45 -11.55 4.25 17.01
N ARG A 46 -11.85 4.53 15.74
CA ARG A 46 -11.83 5.89 15.19
C ARG A 46 -13.09 6.14 14.40
N GLU A 47 -13.68 7.32 14.63
CA GLU A 47 -14.74 7.90 13.79
C GLU A 47 -14.26 9.26 13.30
N TYR A 48 -14.28 9.45 11.99
CA TYR A 48 -14.04 10.72 11.35
C TYR A 48 -15.29 11.14 10.59
N ARG A 49 -15.78 12.34 10.88
CA ARG A 49 -16.99 12.90 10.30
C ARG A 49 -16.66 14.24 9.66
N SER A 50 -16.74 14.31 8.33
CA SER A 50 -16.62 15.53 7.54
C SER A 50 -17.79 15.72 6.60
N ASP A 51 -18.60 14.67 6.40
CA ASP A 51 -19.74 14.62 5.50
C ASP A 51 -20.92 13.91 6.19
N VAL A 52 -22.00 13.67 5.45
CA VAL A 52 -23.21 13.02 5.95
C VAL A 52 -22.93 11.63 6.53
N LEU A 53 -22.06 10.87 5.87
CA LEU A 53 -21.65 9.53 6.33
C LEU A 53 -20.27 9.58 7.01
N PRO A 54 -20.14 9.11 8.26
CA PRO A 54 -18.87 9.10 8.96
C PRO A 54 -17.96 7.97 8.50
N ASN A 55 -16.66 8.21 8.46
CA ASN A 55 -15.65 7.18 8.22
C ASN A 55 -15.28 6.49 9.54
N ARG A 56 -15.58 5.20 9.66
CA ARG A 56 -15.32 4.44 10.88
C ARG A 56 -14.39 3.28 10.63
N ASN A 57 -13.45 3.11 11.54
CA ASN A 57 -12.63 1.91 11.64
C ASN A 57 -12.42 1.53 13.08
N GLN A 58 -12.23 0.23 13.31
CA GLN A 58 -11.91 -0.32 14.61
C GLN A 58 -10.97 -1.51 14.46
N GLY A 59 -10.19 -1.78 15.47
CA GLY A 59 -9.25 -2.88 15.44
C GLY A 59 -8.89 -3.38 16.83
N LEU A 60 -8.62 -4.68 16.89
CA LEU A 60 -8.01 -5.34 18.01
C LEU A 60 -6.68 -5.92 17.53
N SER A 61 -5.58 -5.52 18.16
CA SER A 61 -4.24 -6.02 17.83
C SER A 61 -3.62 -6.64 19.06
N GLY A 62 -2.89 -7.73 18.87
CA GLY A 62 -2.18 -8.39 19.95
C GLY A 62 -0.77 -8.76 19.55
N ARG A 63 0.13 -8.75 20.51
CA ARG A 63 1.51 -9.18 20.40
C ARG A 63 1.85 -10.08 21.58
N LEU A 64 2.43 -11.23 21.31
CA LEU A 64 3.00 -12.14 22.28
C LEU A 64 4.47 -12.31 21.95
N THR A 65 5.35 -12.09 22.93
CA THR A 65 6.78 -12.27 22.80
C THR A 65 7.28 -13.28 23.82
N TYR A 66 8.18 -14.12 23.39
CA TYR A 66 8.87 -15.07 24.24
C TYR A 66 10.36 -15.09 23.91
N ASP A 67 11.17 -15.04 24.93
CA ASP A 67 12.63 -15.08 24.85
C ASP A 67 13.14 -16.10 25.88
N TYR A 68 14.03 -16.97 25.44
CA TYR A 68 14.74 -17.90 26.30
C TYR A 68 16.23 -17.57 26.34
N GLY A 69 16.68 -17.05 27.47
CA GLY A 69 18.10 -16.75 27.74
C GLY A 69 18.73 -15.80 26.72
N GLN A 70 17.93 -14.92 26.11
CA GLN A 70 18.35 -14.03 25.01
C GLN A 70 18.99 -14.77 23.82
N ARG A 71 18.62 -16.04 23.62
CA ARG A 71 19.10 -16.89 22.53
C ARG A 71 18.02 -17.20 21.51
N TYR A 72 16.88 -17.67 21.99
CA TYR A 72 15.75 -18.05 21.14
C TYR A 72 14.62 -17.07 21.35
N LEU A 73 14.23 -16.38 20.27
CA LEU A 73 13.22 -15.34 20.25
C LEU A 73 12.03 -15.80 19.43
N ILE A 74 10.84 -15.69 19.97
CA ILE A 74 9.59 -16.01 19.28
C ILE A 74 8.65 -14.84 19.48
N GLU A 75 8.06 -14.36 18.40
CA GLU A 75 7.04 -13.33 18.45
C GLU A 75 5.84 -13.74 17.59
N PHE A 76 4.65 -13.61 18.15
CA PHE A 76 3.38 -13.77 17.46
C PHE A 76 2.62 -12.46 17.52
N ASN A 77 2.20 -11.95 16.37
CA ASN A 77 1.37 -10.77 16.24
C ASN A 77 0.08 -11.12 15.52
N PHE A 78 -1.00 -10.44 15.88
CA PHE A 78 -2.21 -10.45 15.09
C PHE A 78 -2.89 -9.09 15.08
N GLY A 79 -3.59 -8.81 13.99
CA GLY A 79 -4.54 -7.71 13.86
C GLY A 79 -5.89 -8.25 13.43
N TYR A 80 -6.95 -7.85 14.10
CA TYR A 80 -8.33 -8.08 13.69
C TYR A 80 -8.98 -6.72 13.48
N ASN A 81 -9.02 -6.27 12.23
CA ASN A 81 -9.38 -4.90 11.87
C ASN A 81 -10.68 -4.87 11.07
N GLY A 82 -11.49 -3.86 11.31
CA GLY A 82 -12.74 -3.62 10.61
C GLY A 82 -12.82 -2.20 10.08
N THR A 83 -13.34 -2.04 8.87
CA THR A 83 -13.51 -0.77 8.17
C THR A 83 -14.91 -0.66 7.56
N GLU A 84 -15.52 0.52 7.61
CA GLU A 84 -16.81 0.77 6.95
C GLU A 84 -16.70 0.98 5.43
N ARG A 85 -15.49 1.00 4.88
CA ARG A 85 -15.29 1.01 3.41
C ARG A 85 -15.81 -0.25 2.74
N LEU A 86 -15.90 -1.34 3.49
CA LEU A 86 -16.35 -2.64 3.03
C LEU A 86 -17.77 -2.96 3.51
N ALA A 87 -18.50 -3.78 2.75
CA ALA A 87 -19.81 -4.28 3.11
C ALA A 87 -19.77 -5.06 4.43
N LYS A 88 -20.90 -5.22 5.09
CA LYS A 88 -20.99 -5.79 6.44
C LYS A 88 -20.34 -7.17 6.56
N GLU A 89 -20.46 -8.00 5.53
CA GLU A 89 -19.94 -9.37 5.46
C GLU A 89 -18.41 -9.40 5.35
N ASP A 90 -17.81 -8.44 4.63
CA ASP A 90 -16.40 -8.39 4.30
C ASP A 90 -15.60 -7.37 5.14
N ARG A 91 -16.29 -6.73 6.10
CA ARG A 91 -15.78 -5.60 6.88
C ARG A 91 -14.55 -5.92 7.71
N PHE A 92 -14.49 -7.14 8.28
CA PHE A 92 -13.44 -7.54 9.20
C PHE A 92 -12.41 -8.46 8.56
N GLY A 93 -11.12 -8.16 8.79
CA GLY A 93 -10.00 -8.98 8.35
C GLY A 93 -9.12 -9.42 9.52
N PHE A 94 -8.62 -10.66 9.47
CA PHE A 94 -7.67 -11.21 10.44
C PHE A 94 -6.29 -11.36 9.80
N PHE A 95 -5.27 -10.77 10.42
CA PHE A 95 -3.92 -10.62 9.88
C PHE A 95 -2.88 -11.10 10.90
N PRO A 96 -2.58 -12.41 10.92
CA PRO A 96 -1.57 -12.98 11.80
C PRO A 96 -0.16 -12.86 11.21
N ALA A 97 0.84 -12.77 12.09
CA ALA A 97 2.26 -12.86 11.75
C ALA A 97 3.04 -13.58 12.85
N VAL A 98 4.06 -14.32 12.46
CA VAL A 98 5.00 -15.00 13.34
C VAL A 98 6.43 -14.62 12.98
N SER A 99 7.27 -14.40 13.99
CA SER A 99 8.69 -14.13 13.81
C SER A 99 9.51 -15.02 14.74
N LEU A 100 10.61 -15.50 14.24
CA LEU A 100 11.59 -16.32 14.96
C LEU A 100 12.95 -15.66 14.88
N GLY A 101 13.71 -15.73 15.97
CA GLY A 101 15.07 -15.24 16.02
C GLY A 101 15.97 -16.17 16.82
N TRP A 102 17.18 -16.37 16.32
CA TRP A 102 18.24 -17.09 17.02
C TRP A 102 19.48 -16.24 17.13
N VAL A 103 19.84 -15.90 18.37
CA VAL A 103 21.06 -15.15 18.68
C VAL A 103 22.19 -16.15 18.90
N ILE A 104 22.87 -16.51 17.82
CA ILE A 104 23.93 -17.53 17.79
C ILE A 104 25.10 -17.09 18.67
N SER A 105 25.40 -15.80 18.70
CA SER A 105 26.48 -15.26 19.54
C SER A 105 26.28 -15.44 21.05
N ASN A 106 25.07 -15.78 21.49
CA ASN A 106 24.77 -16.07 22.89
C ASN A 106 24.89 -17.56 23.24
N GLU A 107 25.24 -18.41 22.28
CA GLU A 107 25.48 -19.85 22.52
C GLU A 107 26.88 -20.10 23.06
N ALA A 108 27.01 -21.11 23.93
CA ALA A 108 28.29 -21.45 24.57
C ALA A 108 29.37 -21.86 23.54
N PHE A 109 29.01 -22.50 22.43
CA PHE A 109 29.95 -22.89 21.38
C PHE A 109 30.51 -21.70 20.61
N PHE A 110 29.85 -20.54 20.65
CA PHE A 110 30.27 -19.33 19.93
C PHE A 110 31.33 -18.52 20.69
N GLU A 111 31.56 -18.79 21.96
CA GLU A 111 32.45 -18.03 22.85
C GLU A 111 33.86 -17.75 22.25
N PRO A 112 34.51 -18.73 21.58
CA PRO A 112 35.86 -18.49 20.99
C PRO A 112 35.83 -17.47 19.85
N MET A 113 34.67 -17.24 19.20
CA MET A 113 34.54 -16.33 18.06
C MET A 113 34.18 -14.90 18.46
N LYS A 114 33.78 -14.65 19.70
CA LYS A 114 33.32 -13.33 20.19
C LYS A 114 34.39 -12.24 20.10
N ASN A 115 35.68 -12.58 20.01
CA ASN A 115 36.72 -11.61 19.80
C ASN A 115 36.68 -10.93 18.41
N VAL A 116 36.05 -11.57 17.44
CA VAL A 116 35.95 -11.07 16.07
C VAL A 116 34.48 -10.74 15.72
N VAL A 117 33.56 -11.61 16.11
CA VAL A 117 32.13 -11.47 15.86
C VAL A 117 31.41 -11.26 17.20
N ASP A 118 31.07 -10.03 17.50
CA ASP A 118 30.43 -9.66 18.77
C ASP A 118 28.98 -10.09 18.83
N ASN A 119 28.26 -9.98 17.72
CA ASN A 119 26.86 -10.38 17.59
C ASN A 119 26.64 -11.12 16.29
N LEU A 120 25.90 -12.20 16.35
CA LEU A 120 25.39 -12.95 15.19
C LEU A 120 23.97 -13.40 15.50
N LYS A 121 23.00 -12.87 14.73
CA LYS A 121 21.60 -13.20 14.87
C LYS A 121 21.01 -13.56 13.50
N ILE A 122 20.29 -14.67 13.44
CA ILE A 122 19.47 -15.03 12.30
C ILE A 122 18.02 -14.80 12.70
N ARG A 123 17.24 -14.23 11.81
CA ARG A 123 15.82 -13.97 12.02
C ARG A 123 15.00 -14.31 10.79
N GLY A 124 13.75 -14.65 11.03
CA GLY A 124 12.79 -14.86 9.95
C GLY A 124 11.39 -14.51 10.40
N SER A 125 10.60 -13.96 9.53
CA SER A 125 9.20 -13.66 9.78
C SER A 125 8.32 -14.08 8.61
N TYR A 126 7.10 -14.48 8.92
CA TYR A 126 6.06 -14.74 7.95
C TYR A 126 4.74 -14.21 8.48
N GLY A 127 4.04 -13.43 7.66
CA GLY A 127 2.78 -12.83 8.08
C GLY A 127 1.86 -12.49 6.93
N LEU A 128 0.61 -12.26 7.31
CA LEU A 128 -0.43 -11.74 6.45
C LEU A 128 -0.71 -10.28 6.85
N VAL A 129 -0.72 -9.38 5.86
CA VAL A 129 -1.07 -7.97 6.03
C VAL A 129 -2.26 -7.65 5.15
N GLY A 130 -3.20 -6.86 5.67
CA GLY A 130 -4.36 -6.38 4.92
C GLY A 130 -4.31 -4.88 4.69
N SER A 131 -4.88 -4.44 3.57
CA SER A 131 -5.13 -3.04 3.26
C SER A 131 -6.60 -2.86 2.86
N ASP A 132 -7.25 -1.83 3.38
CA ASP A 132 -8.60 -1.39 3.01
C ASP A 132 -8.56 -0.17 2.09
N ASP A 133 -7.41 0.10 1.45
CA ASP A 133 -7.25 1.26 0.59
C ASP A 133 -7.87 1.02 -0.79
N LEU A 134 -9.11 1.48 -0.94
CA LEU A 134 -9.88 1.51 -2.17
C LEU A 134 -9.82 2.90 -2.84
N ALA A 135 -8.84 3.74 -2.49
CA ALA A 135 -8.77 5.16 -2.86
C ALA A 135 -8.70 5.42 -4.37
N THR A 136 -8.29 4.43 -5.17
CA THR A 136 -8.17 4.55 -6.62
C THR A 136 -9.52 4.52 -7.36
N ALA A 137 -10.61 4.11 -6.71
CA ALA A 137 -11.94 4.04 -7.32
C ALA A 137 -12.69 5.38 -7.26
N GLY A 138 -12.19 6.38 -7.95
CA GLY A 138 -12.91 7.65 -8.14
C GLY A 138 -13.23 8.44 -6.85
N GLY A 139 -12.48 8.22 -5.77
CA GLY A 139 -12.62 8.96 -4.51
C GLY A 139 -13.85 8.60 -3.68
N SER A 140 -14.57 7.53 -4.01
CA SER A 140 -15.74 7.12 -3.24
C SER A 140 -15.36 6.19 -2.09
N TYR A 141 -15.88 6.50 -0.90
CA TYR A 141 -15.59 5.73 0.31
C TYR A 141 -16.45 4.47 0.44
N TYR A 142 -17.71 4.52 -0.06
CA TYR A 142 -18.72 3.47 0.08
C TYR A 142 -19.06 2.87 -1.27
N LEU A 143 -18.18 2.04 -1.83
CA LEU A 143 -18.38 1.43 -3.16
C LEU A 143 -19.47 0.33 -3.20
N TYR A 144 -19.91 -0.13 -2.04
CA TYR A 144 -21.01 -1.11 -1.91
C TYR A 144 -22.41 -0.46 -1.88
N ILE A 145 -22.49 0.86 -2.13
CA ILE A 145 -23.73 1.63 -2.21
C ILE A 145 -23.81 2.26 -3.60
N ASP A 146 -24.96 2.15 -4.28
CA ASP A 146 -25.19 2.83 -5.55
C ASP A 146 -24.99 4.34 -5.43
N LYS A 147 -24.32 4.94 -6.40
CA LYS A 147 -24.16 6.39 -6.46
C LYS A 147 -24.78 6.97 -7.71
N ILE A 148 -25.75 7.85 -7.51
CA ILE A 148 -26.39 8.65 -8.56
C ILE A 148 -25.88 10.08 -8.46
N THR A 149 -25.41 10.62 -9.55
CA THR A 149 -25.06 12.04 -9.71
C THR A 149 -26.24 12.74 -10.38
N ASN A 150 -26.69 13.82 -9.79
CA ASN A 150 -27.74 14.66 -10.37
C ASN A 150 -27.10 15.81 -11.15
N ASN A 151 -27.83 16.30 -12.15
CA ASN A 151 -27.44 17.44 -12.97
C ASN A 151 -26.17 17.23 -13.80
N ASP A 152 -25.98 16.01 -14.32
CA ASP A 152 -24.89 15.70 -15.27
C ASP A 152 -25.27 16.16 -16.66
N LEU A 153 -24.52 17.12 -17.20
CA LEU A 153 -24.75 17.68 -18.55
C LEU A 153 -24.14 16.84 -19.67
N SER A 154 -23.39 15.76 -19.29
CA SER A 154 -22.65 14.95 -20.27
C SER A 154 -23.55 13.99 -21.04
N TYR A 155 -24.64 13.52 -20.45
CA TYR A 155 -25.49 12.47 -21.02
C TYR A 155 -26.95 12.89 -21.28
N LEU A 156 -27.66 13.36 -20.26
CA LEU A 156 -29.03 13.83 -20.41
C LEU A 156 -29.04 15.34 -20.26
N LYS A 157 -29.24 16.00 -21.39
CA LYS A 157 -29.18 17.43 -21.46
C LYS A 157 -30.52 17.96 -21.97
N TRP A 158 -31.21 18.68 -21.12
CA TRP A 158 -32.39 19.43 -21.52
C TRP A 158 -31.98 20.87 -21.79
N THR A 159 -32.35 21.37 -22.99
CA THR A 159 -32.10 22.75 -23.34
C THR A 159 -33.45 23.45 -23.52
N SER A 160 -33.59 24.63 -22.93
CA SER A 160 -34.76 25.50 -23.06
C SER A 160 -34.35 26.94 -23.20
N GLY A 161 -35.27 27.83 -23.53
CA GLY A 161 -35.04 29.23 -23.84
C GLY A 161 -34.99 29.53 -25.31
N GLN A 162 -35.14 30.78 -25.69
CA GLN A 162 -35.17 31.24 -27.09
C GLN A 162 -33.89 30.91 -27.85
N ASN A 163 -32.72 30.85 -27.16
CA ASN A 163 -31.43 30.52 -27.70
C ASN A 163 -30.89 29.17 -27.22
N MET A 164 -31.70 28.31 -26.59
CA MET A 164 -31.28 27.06 -25.95
C MET A 164 -30.13 27.27 -24.93
N ASP A 165 -30.10 28.39 -24.28
CA ASP A 165 -29.06 28.83 -23.34
C ASP A 165 -29.22 28.24 -21.92
N TYR A 166 -30.42 27.79 -21.60
CA TYR A 166 -30.68 27.11 -20.33
C TYR A 166 -30.49 25.61 -20.48
N GLN A 167 -29.55 25.05 -19.73
CA GLN A 167 -29.22 23.63 -19.76
C GLN A 167 -29.45 22.98 -18.40
N LEU A 168 -30.24 21.92 -18.39
CA LEU A 168 -30.47 21.06 -17.24
C LEU A 168 -29.87 19.68 -17.52
N GLY A 169 -28.99 19.21 -16.63
CA GLY A 169 -28.50 17.85 -16.65
C GLY A 169 -29.53 16.88 -16.02
N GLY A 170 -29.48 15.64 -16.47
CA GLY A 170 -30.29 14.55 -15.91
C GLY A 170 -29.57 13.79 -14.78
N PRO A 171 -30.26 12.87 -14.10
CA PRO A 171 -29.63 11.92 -13.20
C PRO A 171 -28.79 10.92 -13.99
N GLN A 172 -27.58 10.63 -13.49
CA GLN A 172 -26.69 9.62 -14.05
C GLN A 172 -26.21 8.67 -12.95
N MET A 173 -26.15 7.39 -13.27
CA MET A 173 -25.50 6.40 -12.43
C MET A 173 -23.98 6.60 -12.48
N ALA A 174 -23.38 7.06 -11.39
CA ALA A 174 -21.93 7.20 -11.30
C ALA A 174 -21.24 5.82 -11.19
N TYR A 175 -21.81 4.94 -10.38
CA TYR A 175 -21.46 3.51 -10.31
C TYR A 175 -22.56 2.74 -9.59
N TYR A 176 -22.66 1.44 -9.92
CA TYR A 176 -23.49 0.49 -9.20
C TYR A 176 -22.77 -0.03 -7.97
N ALA A 177 -23.54 -0.40 -6.94
CA ALA A 177 -23.04 -1.09 -5.77
C ALA A 177 -22.20 -2.30 -6.15
N MET A 178 -20.99 -2.38 -5.65
CA MET A 178 -20.08 -3.48 -5.91
C MET A 178 -20.16 -4.47 -4.77
N SER A 179 -20.53 -5.72 -5.07
CA SER A 179 -20.58 -6.81 -4.11
C SER A 179 -19.25 -7.57 -4.08
N GLY A 180 -18.90 -8.17 -2.93
CA GLY A 180 -17.71 -9.02 -2.80
C GLY A 180 -16.40 -8.26 -2.78
N LEU A 181 -16.43 -6.95 -2.51
CA LEU A 181 -15.22 -6.20 -2.25
C LEU A 181 -14.68 -6.54 -0.86
N GLY A 182 -13.40 -6.92 -0.80
CA GLY A 182 -12.73 -7.28 0.43
C GLY A 182 -11.38 -6.58 0.62
N TRP A 183 -10.67 -7.01 1.64
CA TRP A 183 -9.34 -6.54 1.93
C TRP A 183 -8.34 -6.98 0.86
N GLU A 184 -7.50 -6.07 0.40
CA GLU A 184 -6.27 -6.46 -0.28
C GLU A 184 -5.36 -7.16 0.72
N LYS A 185 -4.68 -8.23 0.29
CA LYS A 185 -3.87 -9.06 1.18
C LYS A 185 -2.45 -9.23 0.64
N VAL A 186 -1.48 -9.20 1.56
CA VAL A 186 -0.07 -9.44 1.25
C VAL A 186 0.46 -10.51 2.20
N LYS A 187 0.94 -11.63 1.65
CA LYS A 187 1.77 -12.59 2.37
C LYS A 187 3.20 -12.12 2.29
N LYS A 188 3.81 -11.88 3.44
CA LYS A 188 5.17 -11.37 3.56
C LYS A 188 6.06 -12.42 4.18
N LEU A 189 7.17 -12.74 3.52
CA LEU A 189 8.27 -13.52 4.05
C LEU A 189 9.49 -12.61 4.13
N ASP A 190 10.16 -12.62 5.27
CA ASP A 190 11.41 -11.92 5.49
C ASP A 190 12.39 -12.85 6.21
N ILE A 191 13.64 -12.94 5.72
CA ILE A 191 14.72 -13.72 6.33
C ILE A 191 15.93 -12.82 6.38
N GLY A 192 16.45 -12.59 7.59
CA GLY A 192 17.53 -11.67 7.83
C GLY A 192 18.66 -12.25 8.67
N VAL A 193 19.83 -11.67 8.49
CA VAL A 193 21.03 -11.93 9.28
C VAL A 193 21.61 -10.61 9.74
N ASP A 194 21.77 -10.47 11.06
CA ASP A 194 22.44 -9.33 11.69
C ASP A 194 23.76 -9.80 12.29
N PHE A 195 24.85 -9.13 11.96
CA PHE A 195 26.15 -9.45 12.58
C PHE A 195 27.00 -8.19 12.83
N THR A 196 27.72 -8.23 13.94
CA THR A 196 28.63 -7.15 14.34
C THR A 196 30.05 -7.68 14.42
N LEU A 197 31.00 -7.00 13.75
CA LEU A 197 32.40 -7.35 13.72
C LEU A 197 33.23 -6.28 14.45
N PHE A 198 34.19 -6.73 15.23
CA PHE A 198 35.18 -5.86 15.92
C PHE A 198 34.53 -4.72 16.71
N ARG A 199 33.30 -4.92 17.22
CA ARG A 199 32.49 -3.95 17.97
C ARG A 199 32.05 -2.69 17.21
N ASN A 200 32.62 -2.43 16.04
CA ASN A 200 32.46 -1.17 15.32
C ASN A 200 31.70 -1.30 14.01
N TRP A 201 31.67 -2.48 13.42
CA TRP A 201 31.02 -2.75 12.15
C TRP A 201 29.75 -3.57 12.36
N THR A 202 28.60 -3.00 12.07
CA THR A 202 27.33 -3.72 12.09
C THR A 202 26.79 -3.86 10.67
N PHE A 203 26.47 -5.09 10.31
CA PHE A 203 25.92 -5.46 9.02
C PHE A 203 24.55 -6.06 9.23
N THR A 204 23.63 -5.71 8.35
CA THR A 204 22.30 -6.32 8.25
C THR A 204 22.07 -6.73 6.81
N PHE A 205 21.63 -7.96 6.60
CA PHE A 205 21.24 -8.48 5.31
C PHE A 205 19.85 -9.09 5.41
N ASP A 206 18.95 -8.70 4.51
CA ASP A 206 17.58 -9.19 4.43
C ASP A 206 17.25 -9.68 3.03
N TYR A 207 16.56 -10.78 2.96
CA TYR A 207 15.84 -11.24 1.78
C TYR A 207 14.35 -11.20 2.09
N PHE A 208 13.58 -10.52 1.24
CA PHE A 208 12.13 -10.46 1.37
C PHE A 208 11.41 -10.98 0.12
N TYR A 209 10.21 -11.53 0.35
CA TYR A 209 9.29 -11.94 -0.68
C TYR A 209 7.86 -11.61 -0.26
N ASP A 210 7.22 -10.70 -1.02
CA ASP A 210 5.86 -10.25 -0.83
C ASP A 210 4.97 -10.81 -1.95
N LYS A 211 3.93 -11.53 -1.59
CA LYS A 211 2.91 -12.01 -2.51
C LYS A 211 1.61 -11.27 -2.22
N ARG A 212 1.30 -10.28 -3.06
CA ARG A 212 0.07 -9.47 -2.97
C ARG A 212 -1.00 -10.09 -3.85
N TYR A 213 -2.21 -10.23 -3.31
CA TYR A 213 -3.37 -10.78 -3.99
C TYR A 213 -4.64 -10.06 -3.52
N ASP A 214 -5.74 -10.30 -4.23
CA ASP A 214 -6.98 -9.58 -4.04
C ASP A 214 -6.78 -8.06 -4.19
N ILE A 215 -5.86 -7.63 -5.10
CA ILE A 215 -5.62 -6.21 -5.35
C ILE A 215 -6.86 -5.63 -6.01
N PHE A 216 -7.34 -4.54 -5.45
CA PHE A 216 -8.48 -3.80 -5.97
C PHE A 216 -8.10 -3.08 -7.27
N MET A 217 -8.80 -3.40 -8.35
CA MET A 217 -8.55 -2.81 -9.67
C MET A 217 -9.80 -2.72 -10.51
N ASN A 218 -9.75 -1.88 -11.52
CA ASN A 218 -10.79 -1.75 -12.53
C ASN A 218 -10.80 -2.98 -13.45
N CYS A 219 -11.99 -3.49 -13.77
CA CYS A 219 -12.17 -4.59 -14.71
C CYS A 219 -12.03 -4.07 -16.15
N GLU A 220 -10.78 -4.02 -16.65
CA GLU A 220 -10.47 -3.46 -17.98
C GLU A 220 -10.92 -4.36 -19.13
N ALA A 221 -11.03 -5.67 -18.92
CA ALA A 221 -11.55 -6.62 -19.91
C ALA A 221 -13.06 -6.51 -20.11
N TRP A 222 -13.77 -5.71 -19.31
CA TRP A 222 -15.21 -5.50 -19.46
C TRP A 222 -15.53 -4.84 -20.81
N PRO A 223 -16.44 -5.42 -21.64
CA PRO A 223 -16.76 -4.87 -22.96
C PRO A 223 -17.32 -3.46 -22.87
N GLN A 224 -16.70 -2.52 -23.56
CA GLN A 224 -17.11 -1.10 -23.59
C GLN A 224 -18.53 -0.92 -24.13
N SER A 225 -18.98 -1.81 -25.00
CA SER A 225 -20.35 -1.81 -25.55
C SER A 225 -21.43 -2.02 -24.49
N LEU A 226 -21.10 -2.72 -23.38
CA LEU A 226 -22.01 -2.92 -22.25
C LEU A 226 -21.94 -1.77 -21.25
N ALA A 227 -20.84 -1.01 -21.26
CA ALA A 227 -20.55 0.01 -20.26
C ALA A 227 -20.52 1.44 -20.83
N TYR A 228 -21.08 1.67 -22.01
CA TYR A 228 -20.99 2.98 -22.70
C TYR A 228 -21.44 4.18 -21.84
N HIS A 229 -22.29 3.93 -20.84
CA HIS A 229 -22.77 4.96 -19.90
C HIS A 229 -22.57 4.59 -18.42
N ILE A 230 -21.80 3.56 -18.12
CA ILE A 230 -21.58 3.07 -16.76
C ILE A 230 -20.09 2.95 -16.51
N ALA A 231 -19.61 3.44 -15.39
CA ALA A 231 -18.24 3.22 -14.98
C ALA A 231 -17.95 1.71 -14.92
N LYS A 232 -16.80 1.28 -15.45
CA LYS A 232 -16.36 -0.11 -15.36
C LYS A 232 -16.37 -0.58 -13.90
N PRO A 233 -16.79 -1.81 -13.63
CA PRO A 233 -16.80 -2.33 -12.27
C PRO A 233 -15.38 -2.48 -11.74
N TRP A 234 -15.24 -2.39 -10.42
CA TRP A 234 -14.01 -2.65 -9.70
C TRP A 234 -14.13 -3.97 -8.94
N SER A 235 -13.03 -4.68 -8.82
CA SER A 235 -13.01 -5.96 -8.10
C SER A 235 -11.64 -6.25 -7.50
N ASN A 236 -11.59 -7.13 -6.48
CA ASN A 236 -10.37 -7.61 -5.85
C ASN A 236 -9.79 -8.81 -6.61
N ILE A 237 -9.19 -8.59 -7.77
CA ILE A 237 -8.73 -9.66 -8.68
C ILE A 237 -7.24 -9.63 -8.99
N GLY A 238 -6.59 -8.48 -8.80
CA GLY A 238 -5.19 -8.30 -9.14
C GLY A 238 -4.24 -9.11 -8.27
N LYS A 239 -3.10 -9.50 -8.86
CA LYS A 239 -2.04 -10.22 -8.17
C LYS A 239 -0.68 -9.68 -8.57
N MET A 240 0.21 -9.50 -7.58
CA MET A 240 1.58 -9.00 -7.79
C MET A 240 2.55 -9.72 -6.85
N ASP A 241 3.67 -10.12 -7.36
CA ASP A 241 4.80 -10.60 -6.59
C ASP A 241 5.88 -9.50 -6.51
N ASN A 242 6.51 -9.37 -5.35
CA ASN A 242 7.66 -8.50 -5.15
C ASN A 242 8.71 -9.23 -4.30
N LYS A 243 9.96 -9.22 -4.73
CA LYS A 243 11.07 -9.84 -4.01
C LYS A 243 12.32 -9.00 -4.13
N GLY A 244 13.16 -9.07 -3.12
CA GLY A 244 14.38 -8.30 -3.14
C GLY A 244 15.34 -8.66 -2.02
N VAL A 245 16.42 -7.92 -1.99
CA VAL A 245 17.45 -7.99 -0.97
C VAL A 245 17.74 -6.58 -0.46
N GLU A 246 17.99 -6.49 0.83
CA GLU A 246 18.44 -5.28 1.49
C GLU A 246 19.74 -5.54 2.21
N PHE A 247 20.63 -4.56 2.18
CA PHE A 247 21.91 -4.63 2.84
C PHE A 247 22.21 -3.29 3.49
N SER A 248 22.60 -3.31 4.76
CA SER A 248 23.06 -2.12 5.46
C SER A 248 24.39 -2.35 6.15
N ILE A 249 25.20 -1.31 6.17
CA ILE A 249 26.48 -1.25 6.88
C ILE A 249 26.45 -0.03 7.79
N ASN A 250 26.77 -0.24 9.05
CA ASN A 250 27.00 0.83 10.01
C ASN A 250 28.39 0.66 10.63
N TYR A 251 29.19 1.71 10.58
CA TYR A 251 30.46 1.79 11.26
C TYR A 251 30.44 2.95 12.23
N ALA A 252 30.86 2.72 13.46
CA ALA A 252 31.03 3.78 14.45
C ALA A 252 32.27 3.51 15.30
N ASN A 253 33.17 4.49 15.40
CA ASN A 253 34.34 4.40 16.25
C ASN A 253 34.73 5.76 16.81
N ASN A 254 35.14 5.76 18.07
CA ASN A 254 35.74 6.91 18.75
C ASN A 254 37.25 6.73 18.78
N PHE A 255 37.94 7.43 17.90
CA PHE A 255 39.42 7.38 17.79
C PHE A 255 40.10 8.14 18.90
N SER A 256 39.48 9.19 19.41
CA SER A 256 39.96 9.98 20.56
C SER A 256 38.79 10.62 21.30
N LYS A 257 39.06 11.39 22.36
CA LYS A 257 38.04 12.15 23.09
C LYS A 257 37.34 13.21 22.19
N ASP A 258 38.06 13.69 21.17
CA ASP A 258 37.65 14.80 20.31
C ASP A 258 37.27 14.35 18.89
N LEU A 259 37.51 13.07 18.54
CA LEU A 259 37.26 12.53 17.21
C LEU A 259 36.45 11.25 17.27
N SER A 260 35.21 11.33 16.79
CA SER A 260 34.37 10.19 16.51
C SER A 260 34.00 10.17 15.01
N VAL A 261 34.04 8.98 14.42
CA VAL A 261 33.68 8.77 13.01
C VAL A 261 32.56 7.77 12.93
N SER A 262 31.52 8.10 12.17
CA SER A 262 30.44 7.21 11.84
C SER A 262 30.20 7.18 10.32
N LEU A 263 29.95 5.99 9.79
CA LEU A 263 29.62 5.75 8.40
C LEU A 263 28.38 4.87 8.34
N GLN A 264 27.40 5.23 7.51
CA GLN A 264 26.23 4.41 7.22
C GLN A 264 26.03 4.30 5.71
N ALA A 265 25.82 3.08 5.24
CA ALA A 265 25.47 2.82 3.85
C ALA A 265 24.32 1.80 3.79
N ASN A 266 23.37 2.04 2.88
CA ASN A 266 22.24 1.16 2.63
C ASN A 266 22.13 0.86 1.14
N PHE A 267 21.80 -0.37 0.83
CA PHE A 267 21.54 -0.82 -0.53
C PHE A 267 20.27 -1.68 -0.54
N THR A 268 19.34 -1.36 -1.44
CA THR A 268 18.12 -2.12 -1.66
C THR A 268 17.99 -2.45 -3.13
N TYR A 269 17.78 -3.71 -3.44
CA TYR A 269 17.41 -4.17 -4.78
C TYR A 269 16.09 -4.93 -4.70
N ASN A 270 15.09 -4.48 -5.46
CA ASN A 270 13.80 -5.15 -5.56
C ASN A 270 13.39 -5.40 -7.01
N LYS A 271 12.60 -6.43 -7.21
CA LYS A 271 11.98 -6.76 -8.49
C LYS A 271 10.54 -7.18 -8.26
N ASN A 272 9.63 -6.41 -8.82
CA ASN A 272 8.21 -6.74 -8.82
C ASN A 272 7.75 -7.33 -10.16
N LYS A 273 6.61 -8.01 -10.14
CA LYS A 273 5.98 -8.60 -11.31
C LYS A 273 4.47 -8.63 -11.10
N MET A 274 3.73 -8.06 -12.03
CA MET A 274 2.28 -8.24 -12.11
C MET A 274 2.00 -9.69 -12.53
N VAL A 275 1.38 -10.47 -11.62
CA VAL A 275 1.06 -11.88 -11.88
C VAL A 275 -0.27 -11.99 -12.61
N TYR A 276 -1.21 -11.11 -12.27
CA TYR A 276 -2.51 -11.04 -12.91
C TYR A 276 -3.03 -9.60 -12.91
N VAL A 277 -3.47 -9.16 -14.08
CA VAL A 277 -4.19 -7.91 -14.32
C VAL A 277 -5.38 -8.26 -15.20
N ASP A 278 -6.53 -7.65 -14.94
CA ASP A 278 -7.70 -7.79 -15.81
C ASP A 278 -7.54 -6.89 -17.04
N GLU A 279 -7.01 -7.46 -18.11
CA GLU A 279 -6.71 -6.76 -19.35
C GLU A 279 -7.29 -7.50 -20.57
N PRO A 280 -7.70 -6.79 -21.62
CA PRO A 280 -8.16 -7.42 -22.85
C PRO A 280 -7.00 -8.16 -23.54
N GLU A 281 -7.33 -9.11 -24.40
CA GLU A 281 -6.33 -9.73 -25.27
C GLU A 281 -5.78 -8.68 -26.26
N TYR A 282 -4.48 -8.42 -26.15
CA TYR A 282 -3.80 -7.50 -27.05
C TYR A 282 -3.19 -8.27 -28.24
N PRO A 283 -3.29 -7.75 -29.47
CA PRO A 283 -2.63 -8.34 -30.64
C PRO A 283 -1.11 -8.43 -30.49
N THR A 284 -0.55 -7.63 -29.60
CA THR A 284 0.91 -7.54 -29.38
C THR A 284 1.24 -7.69 -27.90
N ILE A 285 2.10 -8.64 -27.58
CA ILE A 285 2.48 -9.02 -26.22
C ILE A 285 3.17 -7.87 -25.41
N TRP A 286 3.75 -6.89 -26.12
CA TRP A 286 4.38 -5.77 -25.43
C TRP A 286 3.38 -4.80 -24.77
N LYS A 287 2.11 -4.81 -25.19
CA LYS A 287 1.04 -4.02 -24.54
C LYS A 287 0.55 -4.63 -23.24
N SER A 288 0.65 -5.96 -23.07
CA SER A 288 0.20 -6.63 -21.84
C SER A 288 1.01 -6.18 -20.63
N GLU A 289 0.35 -5.97 -19.51
CA GLU A 289 0.93 -5.68 -18.20
C GLU A 289 1.23 -6.96 -17.40
N THR A 290 0.47 -8.03 -17.65
CA THR A 290 0.67 -9.34 -17.00
C THR A 290 2.07 -9.89 -17.30
N GLY A 291 2.76 -10.31 -16.27
CA GLY A 291 4.12 -10.85 -16.38
C GLY A 291 5.24 -9.82 -16.36
N LYS A 292 4.91 -8.53 -16.30
CA LYS A 292 5.87 -7.42 -16.36
C LYS A 292 5.92 -6.65 -15.05
N PRO A 293 6.99 -5.83 -14.83
CA PRO A 293 7.07 -4.96 -13.68
C PRO A 293 5.93 -3.91 -13.67
N TYR A 294 5.39 -3.63 -12.49
CA TYR A 294 4.51 -2.49 -12.27
C TYR A 294 5.29 -1.19 -12.53
N SER A 295 4.66 -0.17 -13.09
CA SER A 295 5.27 1.13 -13.38
C SER A 295 6.44 1.08 -14.38
N ARG A 296 6.39 0.18 -15.38
CA ARG A 296 7.37 0.20 -16.45
C ARG A 296 7.15 1.44 -17.35
N ILE A 297 8.25 2.01 -17.80
CA ILE A 297 8.23 3.05 -18.81
C ILE A 297 8.21 2.38 -20.19
N THR A 298 7.23 2.73 -21.00
CA THR A 298 7.15 2.29 -22.41
C THR A 298 7.27 3.49 -23.33
N GLY A 299 7.94 3.32 -24.47
CA GLY A 299 8.13 4.38 -25.45
C GLY A 299 8.62 3.81 -26.78
N TYR A 300 8.71 4.66 -27.75
CA TYR A 300 9.33 4.32 -29.02
C TYR A 300 10.86 4.33 -28.89
N ILE A 301 11.51 3.44 -29.64
CA ILE A 301 12.96 3.43 -29.76
C ILE A 301 13.33 4.50 -30.79
N ALA A 302 14.10 5.50 -30.36
CA ALA A 302 14.60 6.51 -31.27
C ALA A 302 15.67 5.90 -32.17
N GLU A 303 15.47 5.92 -33.48
CA GLU A 303 16.45 5.42 -34.47
C GLU A 303 17.56 6.44 -34.74
N GLY A 304 17.39 7.67 -34.32
CA GLY A 304 18.36 8.76 -34.43
C GLY A 304 17.73 10.04 -35.00
N LEU A 305 18.58 10.99 -35.32
CA LEU A 305 18.20 12.21 -36.01
C LEU A 305 18.51 12.07 -37.50
N PHE A 306 17.64 12.62 -38.34
CA PHE A 306 17.91 12.71 -39.77
C PHE A 306 19.22 13.47 -40.05
N LYS A 307 20.07 12.93 -40.91
CA LYS A 307 21.39 13.48 -41.22
C LYS A 307 21.42 14.30 -42.52
N SER A 308 20.41 14.15 -43.36
CA SER A 308 20.31 14.86 -44.62
C SER A 308 18.85 15.10 -45.03
N GLN A 309 18.62 16.05 -45.91
CA GLN A 309 17.31 16.31 -46.52
C GLN A 309 16.79 15.11 -47.31
N GLU A 310 17.68 14.40 -47.98
CA GLU A 310 17.35 13.18 -48.74
C GLU A 310 16.80 12.06 -47.81
N GLU A 311 17.33 11.93 -46.60
CA GLU A 311 16.84 10.98 -45.61
C GLU A 311 15.43 11.35 -45.12
N ILE A 312 15.15 12.65 -44.97
CA ILE A 312 13.82 13.15 -44.62
C ILE A 312 12.81 12.86 -45.74
N ASP A 313 13.19 13.16 -46.99
CA ASP A 313 12.33 13.01 -48.17
C ASP A 313 11.98 11.53 -48.45
N ASN A 314 12.87 10.61 -48.11
CA ASN A 314 12.68 9.16 -48.25
C ASN A 314 12.03 8.49 -47.03
N SER A 315 11.81 9.21 -45.92
CA SER A 315 11.17 8.67 -44.75
C SER A 315 9.64 8.64 -44.88
N PRO A 316 8.93 7.74 -44.19
CA PRO A 316 7.46 7.75 -44.13
C PRO A 316 6.95 9.11 -43.64
N ALA A 317 5.85 9.59 -44.23
CA ALA A 317 5.21 10.83 -43.80
C ALA A 317 4.86 10.76 -42.33
N GLN A 318 5.32 11.72 -41.55
CA GLN A 318 4.98 11.86 -40.14
C GLN A 318 3.71 12.71 -40.04
N ASN A 319 2.66 12.17 -39.40
CA ASN A 319 1.41 12.87 -39.11
C ASN A 319 1.51 13.64 -37.80
#